data_c57defafdbd93b8e6cdd72585a4f8400
#
_entry.id   c57defafdbd93b8e6cdd72585a4f8400
#
_cell.length_a   1.000
_cell.length_b   1.000
_cell.length_c   1.000
_cell.angle_alpha   90.00
_cell.angle_beta   90.00
_cell.angle_gamma   90.00
#
_symmetry.space_group_name_H-M   'P 1'
#
loop_
_entity.id
_entity.type
_entity.pdbx_description
1 polymer ?
#
loop_
_entity_poly.entity_id
_entity_poly.type
_entity_poly.pdbx_seq_one_letter_code
_entity_poly.pdbx_strand_id
1 'polypeptide(L)'
;NKEDIHILVGYKQEVNPIWYQNLHTVHGIVHFIQDERLTTHYLPSIRPHLIKKFMMRNPQFLSEYIFYHDADILFGNLPLFEGMEDGRVHVSRTPYIDYSYIISKNSPSLIKDLVDIVGIDQETLLKNEANTGGAQYFFKGLGYSFWDKVERDCEKMFRGYFDKLETYKDEFAASGIDRTKYDFQIWTTDMWVVLWN
;
A
#
# COMPACT_ATOMS: atom_id res chain seq x y z
N ASN A 1 -10.52 22.89 -1.06
CA ASN A 1 -11.99 22.96 -1.28
C ASN A 1 -12.62 21.59 -1.10
N LYS A 2 -13.95 21.53 -0.91
CA LYS A 2 -14.70 20.26 -0.83
C LYS A 2 -14.54 19.42 -2.10
N GLU A 3 -14.42 20.05 -3.23
CA GLU A 3 -14.28 19.44 -4.55
C GLU A 3 -12.91 18.80 -4.79
N ASP A 4 -11.93 19.14 -3.96
CA ASP A 4 -10.56 18.62 -4.04
C ASP A 4 -10.37 17.37 -3.13
N ILE A 5 -11.40 17.00 -2.36
CA ILE A 5 -11.36 15.87 -1.43
C ILE A 5 -12.21 14.73 -1.99
N HIS A 6 -11.57 13.62 -2.33
CA HIS A 6 -12.22 12.43 -2.85
C HIS A 6 -12.14 11.30 -1.83
N ILE A 7 -13.30 10.78 -1.43
CA ILE A 7 -13.43 9.69 -0.45
C ILE A 7 -13.87 8.43 -1.19
N LEU A 8 -13.02 7.41 -1.19
CA LEU A 8 -13.28 6.14 -1.86
C LEU A 8 -13.86 5.15 -0.86
N VAL A 9 -15.10 4.71 -1.09
CA VAL A 9 -15.83 3.79 -0.22
C VAL A 9 -16.09 2.48 -0.95
N GLY A 10 -15.45 1.41 -0.49
CA GLY A 10 -15.67 0.06 -1.02
C GLY A 10 -16.93 -0.57 -0.46
N TYR A 11 -17.71 -1.26 -1.30
CA TYR A 11 -18.84 -2.06 -0.88
C TYR A 11 -18.89 -3.41 -1.61
N LYS A 12 -19.44 -4.45 -0.98
CA LYS A 12 -19.45 -5.82 -1.54
C LYS A 12 -20.68 -6.09 -2.39
N GLN A 13 -21.86 -5.97 -1.85
CA GLN A 13 -23.12 -6.27 -2.52
C GLN A 13 -23.91 -5.00 -2.84
N GLU A 14 -24.25 -4.24 -1.83
CA GLU A 14 -24.98 -2.97 -1.94
C GLU A 14 -24.45 -1.95 -0.95
N VAL A 15 -24.63 -0.68 -1.27
CA VAL A 15 -24.30 0.42 -0.38
C VAL A 15 -25.39 0.52 0.67
N ASN A 16 -25.00 0.51 1.95
CA ASN A 16 -25.98 0.70 3.03
C ASN A 16 -26.67 2.07 2.86
N PRO A 17 -28.03 2.10 2.81
CA PRO A 17 -28.78 3.34 2.61
C PRO A 17 -28.45 4.47 3.58
N ILE A 18 -27.99 4.17 4.78
CA ILE A 18 -27.59 5.17 5.78
C ILE A 18 -26.44 6.06 5.26
N TRP A 19 -25.57 5.55 4.37
CA TRP A 19 -24.51 6.34 3.78
C TRP A 19 -25.07 7.46 2.90
N TYR A 20 -26.08 7.14 2.07
CA TYR A 20 -26.71 8.16 1.22
C TYR A 20 -27.41 9.24 2.04
N GLN A 21 -28.05 8.85 3.16
CA GLN A 21 -28.74 9.80 4.05
C GLN A 21 -27.75 10.79 4.71
N ASN A 22 -26.51 10.39 4.93
CA ASN A 22 -25.51 11.16 5.64
C ASN A 22 -24.47 11.85 4.73
N LEU A 23 -24.56 11.74 3.41
CA LEU A 23 -23.61 12.38 2.49
C LEU A 23 -23.50 13.89 2.67
N HIS A 24 -24.59 14.55 3.10
CA HIS A 24 -24.59 15.99 3.33
C HIS A 24 -23.68 16.43 4.49
N THR A 25 -23.31 15.51 5.40
CA THR A 25 -22.41 15.79 6.52
C THR A 25 -20.93 15.62 6.14
N VAL A 26 -20.66 15.03 4.98
CA VAL A 26 -19.30 14.72 4.52
C VAL A 26 -18.71 15.92 3.77
N HIS A 27 -17.51 16.32 4.17
CA HIS A 27 -16.76 17.35 3.48
C HIS A 27 -15.85 16.72 2.42
N GLY A 28 -16.40 16.43 1.25
CA GLY A 28 -15.71 15.77 0.14
C GLY A 28 -16.69 15.20 -0.87
N ILE A 29 -16.15 14.64 -1.94
CA ILE A 29 -16.89 13.89 -2.95
C ILE A 29 -16.74 12.41 -2.64
N VAL A 30 -17.85 11.74 -2.34
CA VAL A 30 -17.85 10.30 -2.01
C VAL A 30 -18.06 9.47 -3.26
N HIS A 31 -17.15 8.53 -3.51
CA HIS A 31 -17.21 7.57 -4.61
C HIS A 31 -17.49 6.18 -4.05
N PHE A 32 -18.67 5.66 -4.30
CA PHE A 32 -19.00 4.27 -3.99
C PHE A 32 -18.47 3.35 -5.10
N ILE A 33 -17.59 2.43 -4.74
CA ILE A 33 -16.91 1.54 -5.68
C ILE A 33 -17.15 0.09 -5.22
N GLN A 34 -17.70 -0.71 -6.11
CA GLN A 34 -17.93 -2.12 -5.81
C GLN A 34 -16.62 -2.88 -5.71
N ASP A 35 -16.48 -3.68 -4.65
CA ASP A 35 -15.37 -4.60 -4.45
C ASP A 35 -15.58 -5.83 -5.31
N GLU A 36 -14.95 -5.85 -6.48
CA GLU A 36 -15.00 -6.95 -7.45
C GLU A 36 -13.74 -7.83 -7.40
N ARG A 37 -12.92 -7.73 -6.33
CA ARG A 37 -11.72 -8.57 -6.21
C ARG A 37 -12.09 -10.05 -6.21
N LEU A 38 -11.35 -10.82 -7.00
CA LEU A 38 -11.52 -12.28 -7.08
C LEU A 38 -10.89 -12.98 -5.87
N THR A 39 -9.83 -12.39 -5.32
CA THR A 39 -9.14 -12.86 -4.11
C THR A 39 -9.12 -11.76 -3.06
N THR A 40 -9.31 -12.13 -1.81
CA THR A 40 -9.36 -11.19 -0.67
C THR A 40 -8.63 -11.78 0.54
N HIS A 41 -7.54 -12.55 0.30
CA HIS A 41 -6.72 -13.08 1.39
C HIS A 41 -6.08 -11.96 2.19
N TYR A 42 -5.65 -10.91 1.49
CA TYR A 42 -5.14 -9.69 2.10
C TYR A 42 -6.20 -8.60 2.04
N LEU A 43 -6.88 -8.37 3.16
CA LEU A 43 -7.99 -7.40 3.20
C LEU A 43 -7.59 -5.98 2.76
N PRO A 44 -6.41 -5.43 3.16
CA PRO A 44 -5.99 -4.09 2.73
C PRO A 44 -5.75 -3.92 1.23
N SER A 45 -5.71 -5.01 0.42
CA SER A 45 -5.66 -4.90 -1.04
C SER A 45 -6.91 -4.22 -1.63
N ILE A 46 -7.93 -3.95 -0.80
CA ILE A 46 -9.05 -3.08 -1.17
C ILE A 46 -8.56 -1.66 -1.53
N ARG A 47 -7.52 -1.14 -0.89
CA ARG A 47 -6.98 0.19 -1.15
C ARG A 47 -6.54 0.37 -2.60
N PRO A 48 -5.56 -0.40 -3.13
CA PRO A 48 -5.18 -0.33 -4.54
C PRO A 48 -6.34 -0.66 -5.48
N HIS A 49 -7.27 -1.56 -5.10
CA HIS A 49 -8.46 -1.84 -5.89
C HIS A 49 -9.34 -0.62 -6.08
N LEU A 50 -9.63 0.11 -5.01
CA LEU A 50 -10.46 1.32 -5.09
C LEU A 50 -9.78 2.42 -5.91
N ILE A 51 -8.47 2.64 -5.69
CA ILE A 51 -7.72 3.64 -6.46
C ILE A 51 -7.67 3.25 -7.94
N LYS A 52 -7.41 1.98 -8.26
CA LYS A 52 -7.44 1.45 -9.63
C LYS A 52 -8.76 1.79 -10.35
N LYS A 53 -9.87 1.48 -9.69
CA LYS A 53 -11.22 1.75 -10.24
C LYS A 53 -11.51 3.26 -10.35
N PHE A 54 -11.07 4.03 -9.37
CA PHE A 54 -11.21 5.48 -9.39
C PHE A 54 -10.43 6.09 -10.55
N MET A 55 -9.16 5.74 -10.74
CA MET A 55 -8.31 6.25 -11.83
C MET A 55 -8.83 5.84 -13.21
N MET A 56 -9.40 4.63 -13.33
CA MET A 56 -10.02 4.18 -14.57
C MET A 56 -11.23 5.03 -14.96
N ARG A 57 -12.03 5.43 -13.98
CA ARG A 57 -13.25 6.24 -14.20
C ARG A 57 -12.96 7.73 -14.35
N ASN A 58 -11.81 8.17 -13.87
CA ASN A 58 -11.43 9.58 -13.77
C ASN A 58 -10.01 9.81 -14.33
N PRO A 59 -9.77 9.56 -15.63
CA PRO A 59 -8.43 9.62 -16.21
C PRO A 59 -7.80 11.01 -16.17
N GLN A 60 -8.59 12.08 -15.97
CA GLN A 60 -8.08 13.45 -15.80
C GLN A 60 -7.11 13.57 -14.61
N PHE A 61 -7.28 12.77 -13.58
CA PHE A 61 -6.40 12.79 -12.39
C PHE A 61 -4.98 12.27 -12.67
N LEU A 62 -4.73 11.66 -13.84
CA LEU A 62 -3.36 11.31 -14.24
C LEU A 62 -2.47 12.55 -14.43
N SER A 63 -3.06 13.69 -14.75
CA SER A 63 -2.34 14.96 -14.92
C SER A 63 -2.25 15.81 -13.65
N GLU A 64 -2.91 15.37 -12.58
CA GLU A 64 -2.94 16.10 -11.32
C GLU A 64 -1.98 15.48 -10.29
N TYR A 65 -1.53 16.28 -9.33
CA TYR A 65 -0.88 15.78 -8.12
C TYR A 65 -1.93 15.31 -7.12
N ILE A 66 -1.73 14.11 -6.60
CA ILE A 66 -2.65 13.47 -5.67
C ILE A 66 -1.94 13.22 -4.35
N PHE A 67 -2.55 13.68 -3.26
CA PHE A 67 -2.16 13.27 -1.92
C PHE A 67 -3.10 12.17 -1.44
N TYR A 68 -2.60 10.94 -1.43
CA TYR A 68 -3.31 9.76 -0.94
C TYR A 68 -2.88 9.45 0.49
N HIS A 69 -3.84 9.16 1.34
CA HIS A 69 -3.59 8.79 2.73
C HIS A 69 -4.68 7.86 3.27
N ASP A 70 -4.40 7.21 4.39
CA ASP A 70 -5.37 6.39 5.12
C ASP A 70 -6.50 7.26 5.71
N ALA A 71 -7.68 6.66 5.86
CA ALA A 71 -8.87 7.36 6.34
C ALA A 71 -8.89 7.58 7.86
N ASP A 72 -7.99 6.95 8.60
CA ASP A 72 -7.91 6.96 10.08
C ASP A 72 -6.84 7.92 10.62
N ILE A 73 -6.43 8.90 9.82
CA ILE A 73 -5.49 9.94 10.24
C ILE A 73 -6.20 11.25 10.55
N LEU A 74 -5.64 12.00 11.49
CA LEU A 74 -6.05 13.36 11.82
C LEU A 74 -4.92 14.33 11.48
N PHE A 75 -5.25 15.37 10.72
CA PHE A 75 -4.30 16.42 10.40
C PHE A 75 -4.34 17.51 11.48
N GLY A 76 -3.24 17.69 12.22
CA GLY A 76 -3.06 18.88 13.04
C GLY A 76 -2.85 20.12 12.18
N ASN A 77 -2.10 19.97 11.10
CA ASN A 77 -1.94 20.94 10.02
C ASN A 77 -1.91 20.19 8.69
N LEU A 78 -2.36 20.81 7.62
CA LEU A 78 -2.21 20.26 6.28
C LEU A 78 -0.72 20.18 5.92
N PRO A 79 -0.27 19.12 5.24
CA PRO A 79 1.09 19.05 4.72
C PRO A 79 1.39 20.21 3.78
N LEU A 80 2.62 20.70 3.80
CA LEU A 80 3.11 21.66 2.82
C LEU A 80 3.66 20.86 1.63
N PHE A 81 3.06 21.07 0.47
CA PHE A 81 3.46 20.40 -0.78
C PHE A 81 4.40 21.24 -1.65
N GLU A 82 4.76 22.44 -1.19
CA GLU A 82 5.68 23.33 -1.90
C GLU A 82 7.02 22.65 -2.17
N GLY A 83 7.44 22.64 -3.42
CA GLY A 83 8.67 21.97 -3.85
C GLY A 83 8.56 20.46 -4.05
N MET A 84 7.40 19.85 -3.81
CA MET A 84 7.16 18.42 -4.05
C MET A 84 6.60 18.13 -5.45
N GLU A 85 6.30 19.15 -6.23
CA GLU A 85 5.79 19.01 -7.61
C GLU A 85 6.93 18.80 -8.61
N ASP A 86 7.81 17.84 -8.32
CA ASP A 86 9.04 17.54 -9.06
C ASP A 86 8.95 16.28 -9.93
N GLY A 87 7.76 15.70 -10.05
CA GLY A 87 7.50 14.47 -10.81
C GLY A 87 7.91 13.18 -10.09
N ARG A 88 8.35 13.27 -8.83
CA ARG A 88 8.66 12.11 -8.00
C ARG A 88 7.45 11.69 -7.17
N VAL A 89 7.53 10.46 -6.65
CA VAL A 89 6.61 10.00 -5.61
C VAL A 89 7.22 10.34 -4.25
N HIS A 90 6.52 11.11 -3.45
CA HIS A 90 6.92 11.43 -2.09
C HIS A 90 6.09 10.60 -1.11
N VAL A 91 6.72 10.09 -0.06
CA VAL A 91 6.09 9.19 0.91
C VAL A 91 6.41 9.63 2.34
N SER A 92 5.50 9.36 3.26
CA SER A 92 5.81 9.54 4.68
C SER A 92 6.85 8.51 5.12
N ARG A 93 7.88 8.95 5.86
CA ARG A 93 8.94 8.05 6.33
C ARG A 93 8.41 6.98 7.26
N THR A 94 8.72 5.73 6.95
CA THR A 94 8.26 4.56 7.71
C THR A 94 9.40 3.56 7.88
N PRO A 95 10.11 3.56 9.02
CA PRO A 95 11.35 2.78 9.19
C PRO A 95 11.16 1.27 9.26
N TYR A 96 9.94 0.77 9.54
CA TYR A 96 9.67 -0.67 9.63
C TYR A 96 9.31 -1.34 8.29
N ILE A 97 9.54 -0.63 7.16
CA ILE A 97 9.42 -1.18 5.81
C ILE A 97 10.70 -0.96 4.99
N ASP A 98 11.82 -0.76 5.66
CA ASP A 98 13.13 -0.62 5.02
C ASP A 98 13.80 -1.98 4.78
N TYR A 99 14.87 -1.98 3.97
CA TYR A 99 15.65 -3.17 3.67
C TYR A 99 16.26 -3.78 4.94
N SER A 100 16.80 -2.95 5.82
CA SER A 100 17.42 -3.37 7.09
C SER A 100 16.42 -4.10 7.99
N TYR A 101 15.17 -3.68 8.03
CA TYR A 101 14.13 -4.37 8.77
C TYR A 101 13.93 -5.82 8.26
N ILE A 102 13.86 -6.00 6.93
CA ILE A 102 13.68 -7.35 6.36
C ILE A 102 14.89 -8.24 6.69
N ILE A 103 16.10 -7.71 6.49
CA ILE A 103 17.35 -8.45 6.77
C ILE A 103 17.47 -8.82 8.25
N SER A 104 16.96 -7.98 9.16
CA SER A 104 16.95 -8.28 10.60
C SER A 104 16.16 -9.55 10.96
N LYS A 105 15.32 -10.06 10.04
CA LYS A 105 14.58 -11.31 10.22
C LYS A 105 15.45 -12.55 9.98
N ASN A 106 16.71 -12.39 9.56
CA ASN A 106 17.67 -13.49 9.37
C ASN A 106 17.12 -14.65 8.52
N SER A 107 16.29 -14.33 7.53
CA SER A 107 15.70 -15.30 6.61
C SER A 107 16.05 -14.92 5.18
N PRO A 108 17.07 -15.53 4.56
CA PRO A 108 17.44 -15.28 3.17
C PRO A 108 16.32 -15.59 2.18
N SER A 109 15.50 -16.61 2.47
CA SER A 109 14.35 -16.96 1.65
C SER A 109 13.28 -15.87 1.70
N LEU A 110 13.08 -15.20 2.83
CA LEU A 110 12.08 -14.12 2.96
C LEU A 110 12.34 -13.01 1.96
N ILE A 111 13.52 -12.38 2.02
CA ILE A 111 13.82 -11.25 1.13
C ILE A 111 13.78 -11.66 -0.34
N LYS A 112 14.33 -12.84 -0.66
CA LYS A 112 14.30 -13.36 -2.03
C LYS A 112 12.88 -13.52 -2.55
N ASP A 113 12.01 -14.14 -1.79
CA ASP A 113 10.63 -14.39 -2.19
C ASP A 113 9.83 -13.08 -2.36
N LEU A 114 10.03 -12.11 -1.46
CA LEU A 114 9.34 -10.82 -1.53
C LEU A 114 9.76 -10.03 -2.78
N VAL A 115 11.05 -9.94 -3.09
CA VAL A 115 11.53 -9.20 -4.27
C VAL A 115 11.14 -9.89 -5.58
N ASP A 116 11.16 -11.23 -5.62
CA ASP A 116 10.77 -12.01 -6.80
C ASP A 116 9.29 -11.78 -7.17
N ILE A 117 8.40 -11.61 -6.16
CA ILE A 117 6.97 -11.37 -6.39
C ILE A 117 6.74 -10.04 -7.09
N VAL A 118 7.43 -9.00 -6.67
CA VAL A 118 7.27 -7.65 -7.23
C VAL A 118 8.08 -7.49 -8.51
N GLY A 119 9.20 -8.20 -8.64
CA GLY A 119 10.12 -8.13 -9.77
C GLY A 119 11.14 -7.02 -9.60
N ILE A 120 11.57 -6.75 -8.38
CA ILE A 120 12.65 -5.83 -8.02
C ILE A 120 13.86 -6.64 -7.54
N ASP A 121 15.08 -6.09 -7.64
CA ASP A 121 16.28 -6.72 -7.09
C ASP A 121 16.67 -6.13 -5.73
N GLN A 122 17.41 -6.92 -4.95
CA GLN A 122 17.85 -6.52 -3.61
C GLN A 122 18.82 -5.33 -3.62
N GLU A 123 19.62 -5.17 -4.68
CA GLU A 123 20.55 -4.06 -4.82
C GLU A 123 19.79 -2.74 -4.94
N THR A 124 18.70 -2.74 -5.69
CA THR A 124 17.81 -1.58 -5.81
C THR A 124 17.19 -1.21 -4.46
N LEU A 125 16.75 -2.19 -3.66
CA LEU A 125 16.23 -1.93 -2.32
C LEU A 125 17.30 -1.31 -1.41
N LEU A 126 18.50 -1.88 -1.41
CA LEU A 126 19.59 -1.38 -0.59
C LEU A 126 20.00 0.06 -0.97
N LYS A 127 20.07 0.37 -2.26
CA LYS A 127 20.37 1.72 -2.74
C LYS A 127 19.31 2.75 -2.33
N ASN A 128 18.07 2.32 -2.14
CA ASN A 128 16.94 3.17 -1.79
C ASN A 128 16.54 3.08 -0.31
N GLU A 129 17.36 2.50 0.54
CA GLU A 129 17.11 2.35 1.98
C GLU A 129 16.63 3.65 2.65
N ALA A 130 17.26 4.78 2.30
CA ALA A 130 16.91 6.09 2.86
C ALA A 130 15.60 6.67 2.33
N ASN A 131 15.04 6.08 1.27
CA ASN A 131 13.85 6.56 0.57
C ASN A 131 12.60 5.73 0.90
N THR A 132 12.63 4.99 2.00
CA THR A 132 11.52 4.11 2.38
C THR A 132 10.43 4.86 3.12
N GLY A 133 9.19 4.55 2.76
CA GLY A 133 8.02 5.15 3.39
C GLY A 133 6.72 4.57 2.89
N GLY A 134 5.63 4.95 3.54
CA GLY A 134 4.30 4.45 3.19
C GLY A 134 3.20 5.14 3.99
N ALA A 135 1.98 4.61 3.88
CA ALA A 135 0.75 5.12 4.46
C ALA A 135 0.25 6.45 3.84
N GLN A 136 1.15 7.38 3.53
CA GLN A 136 0.80 8.64 2.86
C GLN A 136 1.71 8.80 1.64
N TYR A 137 1.10 9.14 0.51
CA TYR A 137 1.77 9.25 -0.77
C TYR A 137 1.34 10.54 -1.48
N PHE A 138 2.32 11.29 -1.99
CA PHE A 138 2.07 12.40 -2.89
C PHE A 138 2.69 12.07 -4.24
N PHE A 139 1.86 11.98 -5.27
CA PHE A 139 2.28 11.47 -6.57
C PHE A 139 1.50 12.08 -7.72
N LYS A 140 2.02 11.87 -8.94
CA LYS A 140 1.37 12.19 -10.21
C LYS A 140 1.60 11.05 -11.20
N GLY A 141 0.62 10.78 -12.07
CA GLY A 141 0.78 9.86 -13.20
C GLY A 141 0.63 8.37 -12.89
N LEU A 142 0.38 7.97 -11.63
CA LEU A 142 0.16 6.57 -11.28
C LEU A 142 -1.28 6.14 -11.62
N GLY A 143 -1.43 5.54 -12.80
CA GLY A 143 -2.72 5.17 -13.36
C GLY A 143 -3.16 3.74 -13.08
N TYR A 144 -4.17 3.29 -13.83
CA TYR A 144 -4.79 1.96 -13.69
C TYR A 144 -3.77 0.82 -13.67
N SER A 145 -2.84 0.77 -14.62
CA SER A 145 -1.89 -0.34 -14.74
C SER A 145 -0.98 -0.50 -13.53
N PHE A 146 -0.54 0.62 -12.93
CA PHE A 146 0.23 0.62 -11.71
C PHE A 146 -0.58 0.02 -10.55
N TRP A 147 -1.77 0.55 -10.29
CA TRP A 147 -2.61 0.09 -9.17
C TRP A 147 -3.14 -1.33 -9.37
N ASP A 148 -3.33 -1.77 -10.63
CA ASP A 148 -3.67 -3.16 -10.92
C ASP A 148 -2.52 -4.12 -10.58
N LYS A 149 -1.28 -3.73 -10.89
CA LYS A 149 -0.10 -4.50 -10.49
C LYS A 149 0.03 -4.54 -8.96
N VAL A 150 -0.11 -3.40 -8.29
CA VAL A 150 -0.05 -3.31 -6.82
C VAL A 150 -1.10 -4.23 -6.18
N GLU A 151 -2.34 -4.21 -6.63
CA GLU A 151 -3.41 -5.09 -6.09
C GLU A 151 -3.01 -6.57 -6.20
N ARG A 152 -2.56 -7.01 -7.38
CA ARG A 152 -2.16 -8.41 -7.61
C ARG A 152 -0.94 -8.83 -6.81
N ASP A 153 0.04 -7.96 -6.70
CA ASP A 153 1.27 -8.26 -5.97
C ASP A 153 1.02 -8.27 -4.46
N CYS A 154 0.11 -7.45 -3.94
CA CYS A 154 -0.35 -7.52 -2.56
C CYS A 154 -0.91 -8.90 -2.20
N GLU A 155 -1.82 -9.42 -3.01
CA GLU A 155 -2.42 -10.75 -2.78
C GLU A 155 -1.37 -11.86 -2.87
N LYS A 156 -0.48 -11.80 -3.87
CA LYS A 156 0.60 -12.77 -4.03
C LYS A 156 1.59 -12.75 -2.86
N MET A 157 2.01 -11.56 -2.45
CA MET A 157 2.98 -11.39 -1.36
C MET A 157 2.41 -11.89 -0.04
N PHE A 158 1.21 -11.49 0.30
CA PHE A 158 0.56 -11.91 1.53
C PHE A 158 0.36 -13.43 1.57
N ARG A 159 -0.16 -14.02 0.51
CA ARG A 159 -0.36 -15.46 0.43
C ARG A 159 0.98 -16.22 0.43
N GLY A 160 1.92 -15.82 -0.43
CA GLY A 160 3.22 -16.48 -0.54
C GLY A 160 4.00 -16.46 0.76
N TYR A 161 3.86 -15.40 1.56
CA TYR A 161 4.43 -15.34 2.89
C TYR A 161 3.88 -16.46 3.80
N PHE A 162 2.57 -16.63 3.88
CA PHE A 162 1.97 -17.66 4.74
C PHE A 162 2.25 -19.08 4.23
N ASP A 163 2.34 -19.27 2.92
CA ASP A 163 2.70 -20.57 2.34
C ASP A 163 4.11 -21.04 2.74
N LYS A 164 5.00 -20.09 3.08
CA LYS A 164 6.41 -20.36 3.44
C LYS A 164 6.80 -19.95 4.89
N LEU A 165 5.84 -19.55 5.69
CA LEU A 165 6.08 -19.00 7.03
C LEU A 165 6.97 -19.89 7.91
N GLU A 166 6.79 -21.19 7.86
CA GLU A 166 7.58 -22.13 8.68
C GLU A 166 9.05 -22.15 8.24
N THR A 167 9.31 -22.06 6.93
CA THR A 167 10.68 -21.94 6.40
C THR A 167 11.35 -20.68 6.94
N TYR A 168 10.67 -19.54 6.91
CA TYR A 168 11.24 -18.27 7.41
C TYR A 168 11.53 -18.32 8.92
N LYS A 169 10.63 -18.94 9.70
CA LYS A 169 10.86 -19.16 11.15
C LYS A 169 12.02 -20.07 11.44
N ASP A 170 12.21 -21.12 10.63
CA ASP A 170 13.32 -22.06 10.80
C ASP A 170 14.66 -21.40 10.44
N GLU A 171 14.72 -20.62 9.36
CA GLU A 171 15.90 -19.83 9.01
C GLU A 171 16.24 -18.79 10.10
N PHE A 172 15.25 -18.12 10.63
CA PHE A 172 15.42 -17.19 11.75
C PHE A 172 15.98 -17.89 12.99
N ALA A 173 15.45 -19.05 13.34
CA ALA A 173 15.92 -19.83 14.48
C ALA A 173 17.35 -20.38 14.27
N ALA A 174 17.74 -20.67 13.04
CA ALA A 174 19.11 -21.11 12.72
C ALA A 174 20.17 -20.06 13.04
N SER A 175 19.79 -18.78 13.18
CA SER A 175 20.67 -17.70 13.65
C SER A 175 20.88 -17.72 15.19
N GLY A 176 20.32 -18.68 15.91
CA GLY A 176 20.44 -18.80 17.36
C GLY A 176 19.39 -18.01 18.15
N ILE A 177 18.39 -17.49 17.48
CA ILE A 177 17.29 -16.73 18.11
C ILE A 177 16.10 -17.68 18.33
N ASP A 178 15.40 -17.49 19.44
CA ASP A 178 14.19 -18.25 19.74
C ASP A 178 13.15 -18.08 18.62
N ARG A 179 12.76 -19.19 18.00
CA ARG A 179 11.80 -19.26 16.90
C ARG A 179 10.46 -18.57 17.21
N THR A 180 10.04 -18.58 18.47
CA THR A 180 8.79 -17.95 18.90
C THR A 180 8.84 -16.42 18.85
N LYS A 181 10.03 -15.84 18.72
CA LYS A 181 10.24 -14.38 18.58
C LYS A 181 10.21 -13.90 17.14
N TYR A 182 10.02 -14.81 16.19
CA TYR A 182 9.88 -14.40 14.79
C TYR A 182 8.60 -13.56 14.64
N ASP A 183 8.80 -12.32 14.25
CA ASP A 183 7.74 -11.37 13.94
C ASP A 183 8.07 -10.66 12.62
N PHE A 184 7.22 -10.74 11.66
CA PHE A 184 7.34 -10.01 10.42
C PHE A 184 6.02 -9.29 10.13
N GLN A 185 6.10 -8.00 9.85
CA GLN A 185 4.90 -7.16 9.71
C GLN A 185 4.27 -7.31 8.33
N ILE A 186 3.89 -8.52 7.96
CA ILE A 186 3.26 -8.82 6.67
C ILE A 186 1.96 -8.04 6.43
N TRP A 187 1.32 -7.54 7.48
CA TRP A 187 0.12 -6.74 7.39
C TRP A 187 0.34 -5.39 6.67
N THR A 188 1.61 -4.93 6.52
CA THR A 188 1.99 -3.73 5.77
C THR A 188 2.31 -4.02 4.29
N THR A 189 1.89 -5.16 3.78
CA THR A 189 2.17 -5.59 2.40
C THR A 189 1.84 -4.54 1.35
N ASP A 190 0.72 -3.84 1.46
CA ASP A 190 0.33 -2.80 0.51
C ASP A 190 1.33 -1.63 0.48
N MET A 191 1.91 -1.26 1.62
CA MET A 191 2.94 -0.22 1.68
C MET A 191 4.20 -0.65 0.93
N TRP A 192 4.66 -1.88 1.16
CA TRP A 192 5.85 -2.42 0.48
C TRP A 192 5.65 -2.56 -1.02
N VAL A 193 4.49 -3.09 -1.41
CA VAL A 193 4.18 -3.31 -2.82
C VAL A 193 4.02 -1.98 -3.57
N VAL A 194 3.44 -0.95 -2.96
CA VAL A 194 3.39 0.40 -3.57
C VAL A 194 4.81 0.96 -3.73
N LEU A 195 5.64 0.83 -2.69
CA LEU A 195 7.00 1.37 -2.70
C LEU A 195 7.89 0.70 -3.76
N TRP A 196 7.72 -0.62 -3.99
CA TRP A 196 8.62 -1.41 -4.82
C TRP A 196 8.18 -1.51 -6.29
N ASN A 197 6.99 -1.04 -6.63
CA ASN A 197 6.48 -0.97 -8.00
C ASN A 197 6.77 0.38 -8.66
#